data_75a21bc7c2456b98b40b72b0119389bc
#
_entry.id   75a21bc7c2456b98b40b72b0119389bc
#
_cell.length_a   1.000
_cell.length_b   1.000
_cell.length_c   1.000
_cell.angle_alpha   90.00
_cell.angle_beta   90.00
_cell.angle_gamma   90.00
#
_symmetry.space_group_name_H-M   'P 1'
#
loop_
_entity.id
_entity.type
_entity.pdbx_description
1 polymer ?
#
loop_
_entity_poly.entity_id
_entity_poly.type
_entity_poly.pdbx_seq_one_letter_code
_entity_poly.pdbx_strand_id
1 'polypeptide(L)'
;MCITWKKKNTDEVNFIEKANKYFADFNNGRETSEYYKISNFDKAFNLLSLFKYKPVRIIGDYDTDGICSTSELNLMLSDLKFSDVKWYIPDRELDGYGASANIVEYLCNEISIHGLPVIKNYDTGLLITVDNGIAALDAITKA
;
A
#
# COMPACT_ATOMS: atom_id res chain seq x y z
N MET A 1 3.87 12.96 23.61
CA MET A 1 2.61 13.57 23.18
C MET A 1 1.83 12.48 22.45
N CYS A 2 0.81 11.92 23.08
CA CYS A 2 0.07 10.80 22.50
C CYS A 2 -1.09 11.35 21.67
N ILE A 3 -1.03 11.21 20.36
CA ILE A 3 -2.11 11.64 19.46
C ILE A 3 -3.14 10.51 19.45
N THR A 4 -4.25 10.72 20.14
CA THR A 4 -5.40 9.80 20.10
C THR A 4 -6.33 10.17 18.97
N TRP A 5 -6.34 9.38 17.92
CA TRP A 5 -7.34 9.50 16.84
C TRP A 5 -8.68 9.02 17.35
N LYS A 6 -9.66 9.92 17.51
CA LYS A 6 -11.04 9.52 17.75
C LYS A 6 -11.62 8.94 16.47
N LYS A 7 -11.90 7.65 16.49
CA LYS A 7 -12.65 6.97 15.42
C LYS A 7 -14.02 7.67 15.30
N LYS A 8 -14.26 8.36 14.19
CA LYS A 8 -15.58 8.88 13.86
C LYS A 8 -16.49 7.67 13.60
N ASN A 9 -17.65 7.62 14.25
CA ASN A 9 -18.66 6.59 14.00
C ASN A 9 -18.95 6.54 12.50
N THR A 10 -18.46 5.50 11.85
CA THR A 10 -18.79 5.23 10.46
C THR A 10 -19.88 4.18 10.49
N ASP A 11 -21.12 4.62 10.23
CA ASP A 11 -22.16 3.72 9.77
C ASP A 11 -21.57 2.82 8.67
N GLU A 12 -21.94 1.55 8.66
CA GLU A 12 -21.49 0.54 7.71
C GLU A 12 -21.95 0.88 6.29
N VAL A 13 -21.42 1.97 5.74
CA VAL A 13 -21.60 2.28 4.32
C VAL A 13 -20.64 1.38 3.57
N ASN A 14 -21.19 0.55 2.70
CA ASN A 14 -20.43 -0.34 1.83
C ASN A 14 -19.31 0.43 1.14
N PHE A 15 -18.09 -0.09 1.24
CA PHE A 15 -16.90 0.56 0.66
C PHE A 15 -17.06 0.84 -0.84
N ILE A 16 -17.67 -0.10 -1.57
CA ILE A 16 -17.94 0.05 -3.01
C ILE A 16 -18.81 1.29 -3.26
N GLU A 17 -19.81 1.53 -2.42
CA GLU A 17 -20.65 2.74 -2.51
C GLU A 17 -19.85 3.99 -2.16
N LYS A 18 -18.98 3.95 -1.13
CA LYS A 18 -18.11 5.08 -0.79
C LYS A 18 -17.09 5.36 -1.88
N ALA A 19 -16.45 4.33 -2.41
CA ALA A 19 -15.52 4.47 -3.51
C ALA A 19 -16.22 4.97 -4.77
N ASN A 20 -17.36 4.37 -5.14
CA ASN A 20 -18.14 4.80 -6.29
C ASN A 20 -18.69 6.22 -6.11
N LYS A 21 -19.12 6.59 -4.90
CA LYS A 21 -19.54 7.95 -4.59
C LYS A 21 -18.38 8.93 -4.66
N TYR A 22 -17.25 8.58 -4.10
CA TYR A 22 -16.02 9.38 -4.18
C TYR A 22 -15.60 9.60 -5.63
N PHE A 23 -15.64 8.55 -6.46
CA PHE A 23 -15.35 8.62 -7.89
C PHE A 23 -16.47 9.31 -8.69
N ALA A 24 -17.73 9.19 -8.29
CA ALA A 24 -18.85 9.87 -8.93
C ALA A 24 -18.87 11.38 -8.60
N ASP A 25 -18.67 11.76 -7.33
CA ASP A 25 -18.53 13.16 -6.92
C ASP A 25 -17.32 13.81 -7.57
N PHE A 26 -16.31 13.02 -7.84
CA PHE A 26 -15.09 13.36 -8.50
C PHE A 26 -15.29 13.58 -10.02
N ASN A 27 -16.09 12.74 -10.68
CA ASN A 27 -16.45 12.84 -12.10
C ASN A 27 -17.53 13.87 -12.38
N ASN A 28 -18.34 14.28 -11.39
CA ASN A 28 -19.51 15.15 -11.54
C ASN A 28 -19.24 16.64 -11.34
N GLY A 29 -18.07 17.13 -11.75
CA GLY A 29 -17.94 18.57 -12.03
C GLY A 29 -17.17 19.41 -11.03
N ARG A 30 -16.33 18.84 -10.21
CA ARG A 30 -15.11 19.58 -9.88
C ARG A 30 -14.22 19.46 -11.10
N GLU A 31 -13.67 20.57 -11.56
CA GLU A 31 -12.54 20.56 -12.49
C GLU A 31 -11.45 19.71 -11.85
N THR A 32 -11.62 18.42 -12.02
CA THR A 32 -10.63 17.46 -11.65
C THR A 32 -9.57 17.65 -12.68
N SER A 33 -8.58 18.40 -12.30
CA SER A 33 -7.34 18.50 -13.01
C SER A 33 -6.98 17.13 -13.55
N GLU A 34 -6.22 17.08 -14.59
CA GLU A 34 -5.85 15.91 -15.40
C GLU A 34 -5.27 14.67 -14.64
N TYR A 35 -5.30 14.67 -13.32
CA TYR A 35 -4.82 13.60 -12.41
C TYR A 35 -5.46 12.23 -12.65
N TYR A 36 -6.63 12.19 -13.31
CA TYR A 36 -7.38 10.95 -13.56
C TYR A 36 -7.02 10.23 -14.83
N LYS A 37 -6.09 10.78 -15.56
CA LYS A 37 -5.47 10.08 -16.69
C LYS A 37 -4.23 9.30 -16.23
N ILE A 38 -4.18 8.87 -14.96
CA ILE A 38 -3.13 7.95 -14.51
C ILE A 38 -3.25 6.69 -15.35
N SER A 39 -2.23 6.43 -16.12
CA SER A 39 -2.16 5.23 -16.95
C SER A 39 -2.33 3.98 -16.08
N ASN A 40 -3.16 3.05 -16.54
CA ASN A 40 -3.42 1.77 -15.87
C ASN A 40 -4.13 1.84 -14.50
N PHE A 41 -4.78 2.95 -14.14
CA PHE A 41 -5.53 3.04 -12.89
C PHE A 41 -6.55 1.90 -12.74
N ASP A 42 -7.36 1.65 -13.76
CA ASP A 42 -8.36 0.57 -13.75
C ASP A 42 -7.73 -0.81 -13.57
N LYS A 43 -6.55 -1.03 -14.17
CA LYS A 43 -5.82 -2.28 -14.02
C LYS A 43 -5.31 -2.46 -12.60
N ALA A 44 -4.76 -1.40 -11.99
CA ALA A 44 -4.29 -1.43 -10.60
C ALA A 44 -5.45 -1.69 -9.64
N PHE A 45 -6.59 -1.03 -9.84
CA PHE A 45 -7.78 -1.22 -9.02
C PHE A 45 -8.36 -2.64 -9.15
N ASN A 46 -8.44 -3.17 -10.35
CA ASN A 46 -8.89 -4.54 -10.59
C ASN A 46 -7.94 -5.56 -9.94
N LEU A 47 -6.63 -5.33 -10.07
CA LEU A 47 -5.62 -6.18 -9.44
C LEU A 47 -5.78 -6.16 -7.91
N LEU A 48 -5.88 -4.98 -7.32
CA LEU A 48 -6.11 -4.82 -5.88
C LEU A 48 -7.35 -5.58 -5.41
N SER A 49 -8.45 -5.51 -6.17
CA SER A 49 -9.69 -6.21 -5.86
C SER A 49 -9.55 -7.73 -5.87
N LEU A 50 -8.75 -8.29 -6.80
CA LEU A 50 -8.46 -9.73 -6.89
C LEU A 50 -7.69 -10.23 -5.66
N PHE A 51 -6.87 -9.38 -5.04
CA PHE A 51 -6.03 -9.74 -3.89
C PHE A 51 -6.65 -9.38 -2.54
N LYS A 52 -7.94 -9.07 -2.47
CA LYS A 52 -8.61 -8.65 -1.23
C LYS A 52 -8.44 -9.62 -0.06
N TYR A 53 -8.39 -10.93 -0.34
CA TYR A 53 -8.27 -12.00 0.65
C TYR A 53 -6.89 -12.70 0.62
N LYS A 54 -5.93 -12.08 0.00
CA LYS A 54 -4.56 -12.52 -0.14
C LYS A 54 -3.62 -11.60 0.63
N PRO A 55 -2.39 -12.03 0.92
CA PRO A 55 -1.39 -11.15 1.51
C PRO A 55 -1.15 -9.91 0.65
N VAL A 56 -1.16 -8.73 1.27
CA VAL A 56 -0.73 -7.48 0.63
C VAL A 56 0.47 -6.94 1.39
N ARG A 57 1.52 -6.65 0.67
CA ARG A 57 2.77 -6.12 1.20
C ARG A 57 3.04 -4.75 0.59
N ILE A 58 3.39 -3.77 1.43
CA ILE A 58 3.63 -2.39 1.01
C ILE A 58 5.06 -2.03 1.34
N ILE A 59 5.78 -1.51 0.37
CA ILE A 59 7.10 -0.88 0.57
C ILE A 59 6.92 0.63 0.35
N GLY A 60 7.16 1.41 1.39
CA GLY A 60 7.16 2.86 1.32
C GLY A 60 8.54 3.45 1.14
N ASP A 61 8.64 4.77 1.25
CA ASP A 61 9.89 5.49 1.40
C ASP A 61 10.00 6.13 2.77
N TYR A 62 11.20 6.47 3.20
CA TYR A 62 11.48 7.00 4.55
C TYR A 62 11.19 8.50 4.70
N ASP A 63 10.96 9.21 3.62
CA ASP A 63 10.63 10.63 3.67
C ASP A 63 9.14 10.89 3.99
N THR A 64 8.78 12.17 4.08
CA THR A 64 7.42 12.56 4.48
C THR A 64 6.36 12.02 3.52
N ASP A 65 6.63 12.09 2.22
CA ASP A 65 5.67 11.68 1.20
C ASP A 65 5.50 10.16 1.21
N GLY A 66 6.59 9.41 1.35
CA GLY A 66 6.58 7.96 1.47
C GLY A 66 5.87 7.46 2.73
N ILE A 67 6.12 8.10 3.89
CA ILE A 67 5.44 7.76 5.14
C ILE A 67 3.95 8.08 5.07
N CYS A 68 3.57 9.25 4.53
CA CYS A 68 2.17 9.64 4.40
C CYS A 68 1.43 8.72 3.43
N SER A 69 1.97 8.48 2.24
CA SER A 69 1.33 7.63 1.22
C SER A 69 1.20 6.17 1.68
N THR A 70 2.20 5.62 2.37
CA THR A 70 2.12 4.29 2.99
C THR A 70 1.03 4.24 4.05
N SER A 71 0.93 5.26 4.88
CA SER A 71 -0.08 5.35 5.94
C SER A 71 -1.49 5.43 5.36
N GLU A 72 -1.70 6.28 4.35
CA GLU A 72 -2.98 6.43 3.67
C GLU A 72 -3.41 5.12 2.99
N LEU A 73 -2.50 4.47 2.27
CA LEU A 73 -2.76 3.18 1.64
C LEU A 73 -3.11 2.10 2.66
N ASN A 74 -2.36 2.00 3.76
CA ASN A 74 -2.62 1.03 4.81
C ASN A 74 -3.99 1.26 5.48
N LEU A 75 -4.34 2.52 5.75
CA LEU A 75 -5.66 2.88 6.29
C LEU A 75 -6.77 2.53 5.31
N MET A 76 -6.61 2.86 4.03
CA MET A 76 -7.56 2.51 2.98
C MET A 76 -7.78 1.00 2.90
N LEU A 77 -6.72 0.20 2.85
CA LEU A 77 -6.83 -1.25 2.79
C LEU A 77 -7.48 -1.84 4.05
N SER A 78 -7.21 -1.26 5.22
CA SER A 78 -7.87 -1.63 6.47
C SER A 78 -9.37 -1.35 6.44
N ASP A 79 -9.77 -0.18 5.95
CA ASP A 79 -11.18 0.19 5.80
C ASP A 79 -11.90 -0.69 4.76
N LEU A 80 -11.17 -1.14 3.76
CA LEU A 80 -11.60 -2.11 2.74
C LEU A 80 -11.71 -3.55 3.25
N LYS A 81 -11.27 -3.80 4.50
CA LYS A 81 -11.27 -5.12 5.11
C LYS A 81 -10.37 -6.13 4.37
N PHE A 82 -9.20 -5.68 3.93
CA PHE A 82 -8.14 -6.59 3.54
C PHE A 82 -7.67 -7.39 4.77
N SER A 83 -7.49 -8.69 4.61
CA SER A 83 -7.28 -9.59 5.74
C SER A 83 -5.85 -9.63 6.25
N ASP A 84 -4.86 -9.42 5.39
CA ASP A 84 -3.44 -9.50 5.73
C ASP A 84 -2.65 -8.43 4.99
N VAL A 85 -2.49 -7.28 5.65
CA VAL A 85 -1.70 -6.16 5.15
C VAL A 85 -0.48 -5.98 6.06
N LYS A 86 0.71 -5.97 5.46
CA LYS A 86 1.97 -5.61 6.11
C LYS A 86 2.68 -4.56 5.31
N TRP A 87 3.39 -3.68 5.98
CA TRP A 87 4.16 -2.62 5.35
C TRP A 87 5.55 -2.51 5.94
N TYR A 88 6.44 -1.94 5.18
CA TYR A 88 7.81 -1.66 5.58
C TYR A 88 8.23 -0.29 5.03
N ILE A 89 8.81 0.51 5.91
CA ILE A 89 9.49 1.75 5.55
C ILE A 89 10.99 1.48 5.65
N PRO A 90 11.76 1.60 4.57
CA PRO A 90 13.20 1.38 4.60
C PRO A 90 13.91 2.30 5.59
N ASP A 91 14.89 1.75 6.32
CA ASP A 91 15.82 2.56 7.09
C ASP A 91 16.95 3.03 6.18
N ARG A 92 17.17 4.35 6.12
CA ARG A 92 18.16 4.94 5.22
C ARG A 92 19.57 4.42 5.43
N GLU A 93 19.95 4.14 6.67
CA GLU A 93 21.30 3.72 7.03
C GLU A 93 21.50 2.20 6.83
N LEU A 94 20.45 1.42 7.07
CA LEU A 94 20.51 -0.04 7.02
C LEU A 94 20.11 -0.62 5.67
N ASP A 95 19.08 -0.06 5.03
CA ASP A 95 18.49 -0.58 3.79
C ASP A 95 18.92 0.21 2.55
N GLY A 96 19.38 1.44 2.73
CA GLY A 96 19.65 2.37 1.65
C GLY A 96 18.38 3.04 1.12
N TYR A 97 18.37 3.35 -0.18
CA TYR A 97 17.27 4.10 -0.80
C TYR A 97 16.31 3.18 -1.54
N GLY A 98 15.01 3.37 -1.24
CA GLY A 98 13.90 2.74 -1.98
C GLY A 98 13.75 1.23 -1.75
N ALA A 99 13.00 0.58 -2.64
CA ALA A 99 12.80 -0.85 -2.56
C ALA A 99 14.07 -1.63 -2.94
N SER A 100 14.55 -2.47 -2.03
CA SER A 100 15.68 -3.36 -2.26
C SER A 100 15.26 -4.84 -2.31
N ALA A 101 16.09 -5.69 -2.91
CA ALA A 101 15.83 -7.13 -2.94
C ALA A 101 15.67 -7.74 -1.55
N ASN A 102 16.46 -7.27 -0.56
CA ASN A 102 16.39 -7.76 0.81
C ASN A 102 15.06 -7.42 1.47
N ILE A 103 14.50 -6.23 1.21
CA ILE A 103 13.19 -5.82 1.72
C ILE A 103 12.08 -6.68 1.11
N VAL A 104 12.16 -6.95 -0.20
CA VAL A 104 11.21 -7.85 -0.88
C VAL A 104 11.29 -9.26 -0.28
N GLU A 105 12.51 -9.79 -0.09
CA GLU A 105 12.70 -11.09 0.53
C GLU A 105 12.15 -11.14 1.96
N TYR A 106 12.34 -10.07 2.74
CA TYR A 106 11.73 -9.96 4.08
C TYR A 106 10.21 -10.01 4.05
N LEU A 107 9.60 -9.23 3.17
CA LEU A 107 8.14 -9.12 3.10
C LEU A 107 7.47 -10.32 2.45
N CYS A 108 8.14 -10.98 1.50
CA CYS A 108 7.51 -12.00 0.65
C CYS A 108 8.02 -13.43 0.92
N ASN A 109 9.26 -13.60 1.42
CA ASN A 109 9.93 -14.89 1.48
C ASN A 109 10.28 -15.40 2.89
N GLU A 110 9.64 -14.86 3.94
CA GLU A 110 9.82 -15.31 5.32
C GLU A 110 11.29 -15.20 5.84
N ILE A 111 12.01 -14.19 5.40
CA ILE A 111 13.38 -13.92 5.84
C ILE A 111 13.35 -12.82 6.90
N SER A 112 14.19 -12.92 7.93
CA SER A 112 14.36 -11.84 8.92
C SER A 112 15.39 -10.84 8.44
N ILE A 113 15.12 -9.53 8.63
CA ILE A 113 16.10 -8.45 8.44
C ILE A 113 16.19 -7.59 9.71
N HIS A 114 17.37 -7.08 10.01
CA HIS A 114 17.62 -6.15 11.13
C HIS A 114 17.07 -6.63 12.49
N GLY A 115 16.96 -7.95 12.69
CA GLY A 115 16.40 -8.53 13.92
C GLY A 115 14.86 -8.43 14.04
N LEU A 116 14.18 -8.01 12.99
CA LEU A 116 12.73 -7.99 12.93
C LEU A 116 12.16 -9.41 12.85
N PRO A 117 10.97 -9.66 13.42
CA PRO A 117 10.35 -10.97 13.34
C PRO A 117 9.98 -11.32 11.90
N VAL A 118 10.12 -12.59 11.56
CA VAL A 118 9.75 -13.12 10.24
C VAL A 118 8.26 -12.90 9.96
N ILE A 119 7.95 -12.39 8.77
CA ILE A 119 6.58 -12.28 8.27
C ILE A 119 6.20 -13.59 7.59
N LYS A 120 5.22 -14.31 8.14
CA LYS A 120 4.72 -15.52 7.52
C LYS A 120 3.77 -15.21 6.38
N ASN A 121 4.02 -15.83 5.23
CA ASN A 121 3.18 -15.73 4.04
C ASN A 121 2.63 -17.13 3.71
N TYR A 122 1.32 -17.25 3.60
CA TYR A 122 0.65 -18.54 3.37
C TYR A 122 0.19 -18.73 1.93
N ASP A 123 0.38 -17.72 1.07
CA ASP A 123 -0.09 -17.74 -0.31
C ASP A 123 0.61 -16.64 -1.14
N THR A 124 0.48 -16.73 -2.46
CA THR A 124 0.90 -15.67 -3.37
C THR A 124 0.13 -14.39 -3.08
N GLY A 125 0.84 -13.30 -2.88
CA GLY A 125 0.30 -12.02 -2.50
C GLY A 125 0.46 -10.93 -3.56
N LEU A 126 0.17 -9.71 -3.17
CA LEU A 126 0.37 -8.49 -3.94
C LEU A 126 1.42 -7.62 -3.25
N LEU A 127 2.45 -7.25 -3.98
CA LEU A 127 3.44 -6.27 -3.55
C LEU A 127 3.10 -4.90 -4.17
N ILE A 128 3.03 -3.88 -3.32
CA ILE A 128 2.78 -2.49 -3.72
C ILE A 128 3.95 -1.63 -3.26
N THR A 129 4.48 -0.83 -4.15
CA THR A 129 5.44 0.20 -3.79
C THR A 129 4.78 1.57 -3.84
N VAL A 130 5.05 2.43 -2.89
CA VAL A 130 4.55 3.80 -2.83
C VAL A 130 5.73 4.76 -2.67
N ASP A 131 5.72 5.80 -3.50
CA ASP A 131 6.77 6.81 -3.56
C ASP A 131 8.18 6.28 -3.88
N ASN A 132 8.24 5.09 -4.44
CA ASN A 132 9.49 4.47 -4.91
C ASN A 132 9.22 3.39 -5.96
N GLY A 133 10.25 2.69 -6.41
CA GLY A 133 10.12 1.40 -7.06
C GLY A 133 10.28 1.36 -8.56
N ILE A 134 10.05 2.44 -9.32
CA ILE A 134 10.16 2.40 -10.79
C ILE A 134 11.58 1.99 -11.25
N ALA A 135 12.60 2.40 -10.50
CA ALA A 135 14.01 2.08 -10.80
C ALA A 135 14.51 0.80 -10.10
N ALA A 136 13.69 0.16 -9.28
CA ALA A 136 14.08 -0.97 -8.43
C ALA A 136 13.96 -2.32 -9.18
N LEU A 137 14.62 -2.47 -10.33
CA LEU A 137 14.54 -3.66 -11.18
C LEU A 137 14.91 -4.95 -10.43
N ASP A 138 15.97 -4.90 -9.60
CA ASP A 138 16.42 -6.07 -8.83
C ASP A 138 15.37 -6.51 -7.81
N ALA A 139 14.71 -5.56 -7.16
CA ALA A 139 13.62 -5.82 -6.22
C ALA A 139 12.40 -6.44 -6.92
N ILE A 140 12.01 -5.88 -8.07
CA ILE A 140 10.88 -6.40 -8.88
C ILE A 140 11.15 -7.82 -9.38
N THR A 141 12.41 -8.14 -9.70
CA THR A 141 12.78 -9.49 -10.17
C THR A 141 12.69 -10.53 -9.04
N LYS A 142 12.77 -10.09 -7.80
CA LYS A 142 12.68 -10.93 -6.60
C LYS A 142 11.25 -11.14 -6.08
N ALA A 143 10.32 -10.24 -6.43
CA ALA A 143 8.92 -10.32 -6.05
C ALA A 143 8.16 -11.38 -6.84
#